data_5130a48426175305897146d3cd38acdd
#
_entry.id   5130a48426175305897146d3cd38acdd
#
_cell.length_a   1.000
_cell.length_b   1.000
_cell.length_c   1.000
_cell.angle_alpha   90.00
_cell.angle_beta   90.00
_cell.angle_gamma   90.00
#
_symmetry.space_group_name_H-M   'P 1'
#
loop_
_entity.id
_entity.type
_entity.pdbx_description
1 polymer ?
#
loop_
_entity_poly.entity_id
_entity_poly.type
_entity_poly.pdbx_seq_one_letter_code
_entity_poly.pdbx_strand_id
1 'polypeptide(L)'
;MTFIHWRYSPAQIQALLPGWLTAEEFDGSAWVGLTPFLMEDVRVPGTPALPWLSRFPETNVRTYVRDALGRRGLWFLSLDAGRLLPALGGRAGYGLPYHWSDMSVRVEGERRAYRCRRRLIGPAGARCDADVELGAPLLDTERDELTDFLTERYRLFTVVGGRSAHAEVEHRPWPLRRARLVRLDQDLLRAGGLPSPEGDPLLHASSGVRVRVGMWNLS
;
A
#
# COMPACT_ATOMS: atom_id res chain seq x y z
N MET A 1 -1.92 10.60 2.64
CA MET A 1 -1.30 9.27 2.59
C MET A 1 -0.10 9.25 3.51
N THR A 2 0.11 8.16 4.22
CA THR A 2 1.31 7.94 5.04
C THR A 2 1.97 6.64 4.60
N PHE A 3 3.29 6.65 4.53
CA PHE A 3 4.12 5.49 4.23
C PHE A 3 4.88 5.12 5.49
N ILE A 4 4.70 3.91 6.00
CA ILE A 4 5.35 3.38 7.19
C ILE A 4 6.08 2.11 6.77
N HIS A 5 7.42 2.13 6.78
CA HIS A 5 8.23 1.07 6.20
C HIS A 5 9.14 0.42 7.23
N TRP A 6 9.29 -0.90 7.13
CA TRP A 6 10.24 -1.68 7.91
C TRP A 6 11.12 -2.54 7.01
N ARG A 7 12.31 -2.81 7.51
CA ARG A 7 13.22 -3.80 6.94
C ARG A 7 12.77 -5.21 7.33
N TYR A 8 12.92 -6.13 6.42
CA TYR A 8 12.72 -7.56 6.63
C TYR A 8 13.84 -8.34 5.98
N SER A 9 14.09 -9.58 6.43
CA SER A 9 14.96 -10.48 5.72
C SER A 9 14.40 -10.79 4.33
N PRO A 10 15.22 -10.74 3.27
CA PRO A 10 14.78 -11.11 1.91
C PRO A 10 14.12 -12.49 1.85
N ALA A 11 14.64 -13.46 2.60
CA ALA A 11 14.10 -14.82 2.66
C ALA A 11 12.67 -14.86 3.24
N GLN A 12 12.38 -14.03 4.25
CA GLN A 12 11.03 -13.93 4.83
C GLN A 12 10.03 -13.40 3.81
N ILE A 13 10.39 -12.39 3.04
CA ILE A 13 9.53 -11.83 2.01
C ILE A 13 9.39 -12.80 0.84
N GLN A 14 10.49 -13.39 0.39
CA GLN A 14 10.48 -14.35 -0.72
C GLN A 14 9.54 -15.52 -0.47
N ALA A 15 9.44 -16.00 0.77
CA ALA A 15 8.55 -17.10 1.16
C ALA A 15 7.04 -16.77 0.99
N LEU A 16 6.69 -15.47 0.91
CA LEU A 16 5.31 -15.00 0.72
C LEU A 16 4.98 -14.67 -0.74
N LEU A 17 5.97 -14.74 -1.63
CA LEU A 17 5.82 -14.40 -3.04
C LEU A 17 5.54 -15.64 -3.90
N PRO A 18 4.79 -15.49 -5.00
CA PRO A 18 4.72 -16.53 -5.99
C PRO A 18 6.06 -16.72 -6.69
N GLY A 19 6.37 -17.95 -7.15
CA GLY A 19 7.69 -18.31 -7.68
C GLY A 19 8.18 -17.54 -8.92
N TRP A 20 7.32 -16.76 -9.56
CA TRP A 20 7.66 -15.90 -10.70
C TRP A 20 8.06 -14.47 -10.29
N LEU A 21 7.98 -14.14 -8.99
CA LEU A 21 8.46 -12.86 -8.43
C LEU A 21 9.66 -13.09 -7.50
N THR A 22 10.57 -12.15 -7.55
CA THR A 22 11.70 -12.07 -6.61
C THR A 22 11.54 -10.84 -5.73
N ALA A 23 11.76 -10.99 -4.42
CA ALA A 23 11.81 -9.87 -3.50
C ALA A 23 12.91 -8.89 -3.94
N GLU A 24 12.56 -7.61 -4.08
CA GLU A 24 13.54 -6.59 -4.40
C GLU A 24 14.20 -6.09 -3.12
N GLU A 25 15.51 -6.03 -3.14
CA GLU A 25 16.32 -5.64 -2.00
C GLU A 25 16.86 -4.23 -2.16
N PHE A 26 16.98 -3.55 -1.05
CA PHE A 26 17.76 -2.33 -0.94
C PHE A 26 18.63 -2.44 0.31
N ASP A 27 19.93 -2.29 0.15
CA ASP A 27 20.91 -2.37 1.23
C ASP A 27 20.86 -3.71 2.01
N GLY A 28 20.72 -4.83 1.26
CA GLY A 28 20.65 -6.18 1.80
C GLY A 28 19.38 -6.51 2.57
N SER A 29 18.35 -5.65 2.48
CA SER A 29 17.05 -5.85 3.12
C SER A 29 15.93 -5.82 2.10
N ALA A 30 14.93 -6.67 2.27
CA ALA A 30 13.63 -6.45 1.68
C ALA A 30 12.83 -5.46 2.54
N TRP A 31 11.84 -4.82 1.95
CA TRP A 31 11.07 -3.78 2.62
C TRP A 31 9.57 -4.06 2.55
N VAL A 32 8.88 -3.73 3.63
CA VAL A 32 7.42 -3.79 3.70
C VAL A 32 6.87 -2.43 4.06
N GLY A 33 5.86 -1.99 3.33
CA GLY A 33 5.12 -0.77 3.59
C GLY A 33 3.74 -1.05 4.14
N LEU A 34 3.41 -0.45 5.28
CA LEU A 34 2.05 -0.28 5.77
C LEU A 34 1.61 1.14 5.37
N THR A 35 0.61 1.23 4.50
CA THR A 35 0.29 2.51 3.87
C THR A 35 -1.19 2.84 4.02
N PRO A 36 -1.57 3.59 5.08
CA PRO A 36 -2.92 4.10 5.23
C PRO A 36 -3.12 5.41 4.45
N PHE A 37 -4.26 5.53 3.77
CA PHE A 37 -4.61 6.71 2.98
C PHE A 37 -6.11 6.84 2.74
N LEU A 38 -6.50 7.95 2.13
CA LEU A 38 -7.85 8.21 1.66
C LEU A 38 -7.85 8.15 0.14
N MET A 39 -8.65 7.26 -0.42
CA MET A 39 -8.98 7.26 -1.85
C MET A 39 -10.02 8.34 -2.12
N GLU A 40 -9.82 9.12 -3.17
CA GLU A 40 -10.75 10.15 -3.62
C GLU A 40 -10.92 10.08 -5.14
N ASP A 41 -12.12 10.39 -5.62
CA ASP A 41 -12.48 10.39 -7.06
C ASP A 41 -12.19 9.05 -7.78
N VAL A 42 -12.35 7.94 -7.08
CA VAL A 42 -12.18 6.60 -7.68
C VAL A 42 -13.26 6.37 -8.73
N ARG A 43 -12.85 6.06 -9.95
CA ARG A 43 -13.74 5.82 -11.08
C ARG A 43 -13.12 4.89 -12.11
N VAL A 44 -13.98 4.16 -12.82
CA VAL A 44 -13.60 3.46 -14.03
C VAL A 44 -13.51 4.49 -15.18
N PRO A 45 -12.54 4.40 -16.09
CA PRO A 45 -12.46 5.28 -17.25
C PRO A 45 -13.79 5.35 -18.01
N GLY A 46 -14.23 6.57 -18.32
CA GLY A 46 -15.50 6.82 -19.01
C GLY A 46 -16.75 6.87 -18.11
N THR A 47 -16.61 6.65 -16.80
CA THR A 47 -17.73 6.77 -15.86
C THR A 47 -17.58 7.98 -14.92
N PRO A 48 -18.69 8.59 -14.46
CA PRO A 48 -18.62 9.59 -13.41
C PRO A 48 -18.21 8.95 -12.07
N ALA A 49 -17.53 9.73 -11.22
CA ALA A 49 -17.29 9.32 -9.84
C ALA A 49 -18.62 9.30 -9.07
N LEU A 50 -18.94 8.17 -8.43
CA LEU A 50 -20.13 8.07 -7.59
C LEU A 50 -19.80 8.62 -6.20
N PRO A 51 -20.45 9.70 -5.72
CA PRO A 51 -20.01 10.51 -4.58
C PRO A 51 -19.69 9.71 -3.30
N TRP A 52 -20.45 8.67 -2.99
CA TRP A 52 -20.28 7.86 -1.78
C TRP A 52 -19.44 6.58 -1.99
N LEU A 53 -19.22 6.14 -3.25
CA LEU A 53 -18.38 4.98 -3.60
C LEU A 53 -16.96 5.38 -3.98
N SER A 54 -16.77 6.61 -4.45
CA SER A 54 -15.48 7.08 -4.95
C SER A 54 -14.57 7.68 -3.87
N ARG A 55 -15.03 7.78 -2.62
CA ARG A 55 -14.25 8.27 -1.50
C ARG A 55 -14.32 7.32 -0.32
N PHE A 56 -13.18 6.69 0.01
CA PHE A 56 -13.09 5.76 1.13
C PHE A 56 -11.64 5.61 1.62
N PRO A 57 -11.46 5.31 2.91
CA PRO A 57 -10.15 4.95 3.46
C PRO A 57 -9.68 3.61 2.92
N GLU A 58 -8.37 3.50 2.73
CA GLU A 58 -7.69 2.24 2.41
C GLU A 58 -6.41 2.13 3.24
N THR A 59 -6.05 0.91 3.60
CA THR A 59 -4.76 0.59 4.19
C THR A 59 -4.22 -0.64 3.50
N ASN A 60 -3.03 -0.54 2.91
CA ASN A 60 -2.40 -1.70 2.30
C ASN A 60 -1.13 -2.11 3.03
N VAL A 61 -0.86 -3.41 2.99
CA VAL A 61 0.44 -4.02 3.30
C VAL A 61 1.04 -4.46 1.99
N ARG A 62 2.18 -3.87 1.63
CA ARG A 62 2.82 -4.09 0.33
C ARG A 62 4.31 -4.35 0.46
N THR A 63 4.86 -5.05 -0.50
CA THR A 63 6.31 -5.24 -0.65
C THR A 63 6.76 -4.94 -2.07
N TYR A 64 8.05 -4.91 -2.25
CA TYR A 64 8.74 -4.50 -3.47
C TYR A 64 9.28 -5.75 -4.16
N VAL A 65 8.99 -5.87 -5.44
CA VAL A 65 9.29 -7.11 -6.18
C VAL A 65 9.80 -6.81 -7.58
N ARG A 66 10.43 -7.84 -8.16
CA ARG A 66 10.86 -7.86 -9.55
C ARG A 66 10.41 -9.16 -10.19
N ASP A 67 9.97 -9.10 -11.45
CA ASP A 67 9.69 -10.30 -12.22
C ASP A 67 10.92 -10.83 -12.97
N ALA A 68 10.75 -11.94 -13.70
CA ALA A 68 11.83 -12.58 -14.47
C ALA A 68 12.40 -11.69 -15.59
N LEU A 69 11.66 -10.67 -16.05
CA LEU A 69 12.11 -9.67 -17.02
C LEU A 69 12.81 -8.47 -16.37
N GLY A 70 13.02 -8.50 -15.06
CA GLY A 70 13.64 -7.41 -14.31
C GLY A 70 12.71 -6.21 -14.06
N ARG A 71 11.41 -6.32 -14.38
CA ARG A 71 10.44 -5.24 -14.19
C ARG A 71 10.12 -5.09 -12.71
N ARG A 72 10.31 -3.89 -12.19
CA ARG A 72 10.11 -3.55 -10.77
C ARG A 72 8.66 -3.17 -10.52
N GLY A 73 8.12 -3.52 -9.34
CA GLY A 73 6.75 -3.16 -8.98
C GLY A 73 6.40 -3.51 -7.54
N LEU A 74 5.11 -3.39 -7.24
CA LEU A 74 4.54 -3.70 -5.93
C LEU A 74 3.80 -5.03 -5.97
N TRP A 75 3.90 -5.76 -4.86
CA TRP A 75 3.05 -6.89 -4.53
C TRP A 75 2.30 -6.60 -3.24
N PHE A 76 0.97 -6.77 -3.25
CA PHE A 76 0.15 -6.55 -2.07
C PHE A 76 -0.01 -7.85 -1.29
N LEU A 77 0.32 -7.79 -0.01
CA LEU A 77 0.07 -8.87 0.96
C LEU A 77 -1.34 -8.75 1.54
N SER A 78 -1.85 -7.53 1.72
CA SER A 78 -3.25 -7.26 1.99
C SER A 78 -3.66 -5.83 1.61
N LEU A 79 -4.95 -5.65 1.35
CA LEU A 79 -5.60 -4.38 1.05
C LEU A 79 -6.89 -4.30 1.86
N ASP A 80 -6.93 -3.42 2.85
CA ASP A 80 -8.13 -3.19 3.66
C ASP A 80 -8.84 -1.93 3.16
N ALA A 81 -10.10 -2.06 2.71
CA ALA A 81 -10.88 -0.96 2.15
C ALA A 81 -12.14 -0.68 2.97
N GLY A 82 -12.44 0.59 3.18
CA GLY A 82 -13.60 1.06 3.95
C GLY A 82 -14.94 0.92 3.24
N ARG A 83 -14.97 0.38 2.01
CA ARG A 83 -16.18 0.14 1.23
C ARG A 83 -16.23 -1.28 0.69
N LEU A 84 -17.38 -1.95 0.87
CA LEU A 84 -17.55 -3.35 0.48
C LEU A 84 -17.50 -3.52 -1.06
N LEU A 85 -18.19 -2.68 -1.82
CA LEU A 85 -18.23 -2.82 -3.28
C LEU A 85 -16.87 -2.64 -3.95
N PRO A 86 -16.07 -1.61 -3.63
CA PRO A 86 -14.68 -1.53 -4.08
C PRO A 86 -13.83 -2.74 -3.67
N ALA A 87 -13.98 -3.23 -2.43
CA ALA A 87 -13.25 -4.41 -1.97
C ALA A 87 -13.61 -5.67 -2.79
N LEU A 88 -14.89 -5.91 -3.04
CA LEU A 88 -15.35 -7.04 -3.86
C LEU A 88 -14.93 -6.89 -5.33
N GLY A 89 -15.06 -5.68 -5.90
CA GLY A 89 -14.65 -5.38 -7.26
C GLY A 89 -13.13 -5.54 -7.46
N GLY A 90 -12.34 -5.06 -6.52
CA GLY A 90 -10.89 -5.24 -6.54
C GLY A 90 -10.47 -6.71 -6.42
N ARG A 91 -11.17 -7.48 -5.61
CA ARG A 91 -10.90 -8.91 -5.46
C ARG A 91 -11.34 -9.72 -6.68
N ALA A 92 -12.56 -9.52 -7.19
CA ALA A 92 -13.10 -10.28 -8.31
C ALA A 92 -12.53 -9.86 -9.66
N GLY A 93 -12.34 -8.54 -9.88
CA GLY A 93 -11.90 -8.00 -11.16
C GLY A 93 -10.37 -7.87 -11.27
N TYR A 94 -9.70 -7.64 -10.14
CA TYR A 94 -8.27 -7.33 -10.13
C TYR A 94 -7.41 -8.41 -9.46
N GLY A 95 -8.00 -9.47 -8.89
CA GLY A 95 -7.25 -10.53 -8.20
C GLY A 95 -6.43 -10.04 -6.99
N LEU A 96 -6.71 -8.85 -6.49
CA LEU A 96 -5.99 -8.26 -5.37
C LEU A 96 -6.56 -8.75 -4.02
N PRO A 97 -5.73 -8.91 -2.98
CA PRO A 97 -6.15 -9.45 -1.67
C PRO A 97 -6.93 -8.43 -0.83
N TYR A 98 -8.06 -7.95 -1.38
CA TYR A 98 -8.91 -6.98 -0.69
C TYR A 98 -9.72 -7.59 0.45
N HIS A 99 -9.81 -6.85 1.52
CA HIS A 99 -10.63 -7.11 2.70
C HIS A 99 -11.56 -5.92 2.95
N TRP A 100 -12.78 -6.20 3.38
CA TRP A 100 -13.67 -5.13 3.83
C TRP A 100 -13.43 -4.84 5.30
N SER A 101 -13.25 -3.55 5.61
CA SER A 101 -12.88 -3.07 6.94
C SER A 101 -13.71 -1.87 7.36
N ASP A 102 -13.97 -1.76 8.66
CA ASP A 102 -14.49 -0.55 9.27
C ASP A 102 -13.33 0.42 9.43
N MET A 103 -13.41 1.57 8.77
CA MET A 103 -12.27 2.46 8.65
C MET A 103 -12.65 3.93 8.78
N SER A 104 -11.76 4.71 9.36
CA SER A 104 -11.88 6.16 9.36
C SER A 104 -10.52 6.85 9.22
N VAL A 105 -10.54 8.05 8.67
CA VAL A 105 -9.40 8.96 8.62
C VAL A 105 -9.85 10.31 9.19
N ARG A 106 -9.15 10.81 10.20
CA ARG A 106 -9.35 12.15 10.75
C ARG A 106 -8.12 13.00 10.43
N VAL A 107 -8.38 14.24 10.06
CA VAL A 107 -7.38 15.24 9.71
C VAL A 107 -7.58 16.45 10.60
N GLU A 108 -6.59 16.75 11.43
CA GLU A 108 -6.61 17.88 12.36
C GLU A 108 -5.28 18.63 12.25
N GLY A 109 -5.26 19.71 11.47
CA GLY A 109 -4.03 20.40 11.14
C GLY A 109 -3.00 19.46 10.50
N GLU A 110 -1.85 19.32 11.09
CA GLU A 110 -0.78 18.42 10.64
C GLU A 110 -0.94 16.99 11.17
N ARG A 111 -1.94 16.72 12.01
CA ARG A 111 -2.20 15.37 12.54
C ARG A 111 -3.11 14.58 11.63
N ARG A 112 -2.80 13.30 11.51
CA ARG A 112 -3.58 12.30 10.77
C ARG A 112 -3.82 11.10 11.68
N ALA A 113 -5.08 10.76 11.89
CA ALA A 113 -5.46 9.58 12.66
C ALA A 113 -6.16 8.60 11.72
N TYR A 114 -5.56 7.43 11.54
CA TYR A 114 -6.07 6.33 10.74
C TYR A 114 -6.58 5.24 11.66
N ARG A 115 -7.77 4.71 11.36
CA ARG A 115 -8.37 3.58 12.09
C ARG A 115 -8.87 2.56 11.08
N CYS A 116 -8.52 1.30 11.30
CA CYS A 116 -8.91 0.18 10.46
C CYS A 116 -9.22 -1.03 11.33
N ARG A 117 -10.36 -1.67 11.09
CA ARG A 117 -10.71 -2.95 11.69
C ARG A 117 -11.38 -3.84 10.66
N ARG A 118 -10.70 -4.93 10.32
CA ARG A 118 -11.19 -5.90 9.34
C ARG A 118 -12.47 -6.57 9.80
N ARG A 119 -13.47 -6.61 8.92
CA ARG A 119 -14.80 -7.19 9.19
C ARG A 119 -15.01 -8.52 8.50
N LEU A 120 -14.74 -8.59 7.21
CA LEU A 120 -15.01 -9.77 6.38
C LEU A 120 -13.87 -10.05 5.42
N ILE A 121 -13.84 -11.31 4.93
CA ILE A 121 -12.90 -11.80 3.92
C ILE A 121 -11.47 -11.85 4.50
N GLY A 122 -11.17 -12.93 5.22
CA GLY A 122 -9.89 -13.18 5.88
C GLY A 122 -10.01 -13.16 7.42
N PRO A 123 -8.89 -13.14 8.15
CA PRO A 123 -8.91 -13.11 9.61
C PRO A 123 -9.66 -11.87 10.11
N ALA A 124 -10.83 -12.10 10.72
CA ALA A 124 -11.64 -11.02 11.28
C ALA A 124 -10.93 -10.37 12.46
N GLY A 125 -11.15 -9.06 12.65
CA GLY A 125 -10.63 -8.31 13.79
C GLY A 125 -9.21 -7.78 13.63
N ALA A 126 -8.48 -8.12 12.55
CA ALA A 126 -7.20 -7.51 12.25
C ALA A 126 -7.35 -5.97 12.16
N ARG A 127 -6.41 -5.23 12.75
CA ARG A 127 -6.56 -3.80 12.96
C ARG A 127 -5.30 -3.00 12.66
N CYS A 128 -5.51 -1.70 12.44
CA CYS A 128 -4.45 -0.70 12.39
C CYS A 128 -4.97 0.63 12.92
N ASP A 129 -4.42 1.06 14.04
CA ASP A 129 -4.62 2.37 14.64
C ASP A 129 -3.28 3.13 14.55
N ALA A 130 -3.19 4.10 13.65
CA ALA A 130 -1.99 4.90 13.44
C ALA A 130 -2.30 6.38 13.61
N ASP A 131 -1.55 7.06 14.48
CA ASP A 131 -1.57 8.50 14.65
C ASP A 131 -0.22 9.07 14.21
N VAL A 132 -0.26 9.96 13.23
CA VAL A 132 0.92 10.50 12.56
C VAL A 132 0.88 12.02 12.56
N GLU A 133 1.99 12.64 12.84
CA GLU A 133 2.20 14.08 12.73
C GLU A 133 3.08 14.38 11.51
N LEU A 134 2.59 15.26 10.65
CA LEU A 134 3.27 15.67 9.43
C LEU A 134 4.24 16.81 9.76
N GLY A 135 5.48 16.67 9.30
CA GLY A 135 6.51 17.70 9.41
C GLY A 135 6.59 18.57 8.15
N ALA A 136 7.72 19.20 7.96
CA ALA A 136 8.02 20.01 6.79
C ALA A 136 8.01 19.19 5.49
N PRO A 137 7.76 19.83 4.33
CA PRO A 137 8.02 19.20 3.03
C PRO A 137 9.46 18.66 2.96
N LEU A 138 9.61 17.51 2.32
CA LEU A 138 10.93 16.97 2.00
C LEU A 138 11.41 17.62 0.71
N LEU A 139 12.56 18.28 0.77
CA LEU A 139 13.16 18.90 -0.42
C LEU A 139 13.69 17.81 -1.37
N ASP A 140 13.74 18.11 -2.67
CA ASP A 140 14.29 17.17 -3.65
C ASP A 140 15.75 16.81 -3.35
N THR A 141 16.52 17.73 -2.81
CA THR A 141 17.92 17.52 -2.36
C THR A 141 18.06 16.63 -1.12
N GLU A 142 16.97 16.38 -0.41
CA GLU A 142 16.93 15.53 0.79
C GLU A 142 16.38 14.11 0.48
N ARG A 143 15.93 13.91 -0.77
CA ARG A 143 15.48 12.59 -1.23
C ARG A 143 16.70 11.75 -1.54
N ASP A 144 16.77 10.60 -0.91
CA ASP A 144 17.80 9.59 -1.16
C ASP A 144 17.25 8.43 -2.03
N GLU A 145 18.14 7.57 -2.48
CA GLU A 145 17.79 6.40 -3.30
C GLU A 145 16.83 5.46 -2.58
N LEU A 146 16.90 5.36 -1.25
CA LEU A 146 15.96 4.56 -0.45
C LEU A 146 14.56 5.16 -0.49
N THR A 147 14.44 6.46 -0.33
CA THR A 147 13.15 7.16 -0.42
C THR A 147 12.48 6.91 -1.77
N ASP A 148 13.23 7.02 -2.86
CA ASP A 148 12.74 6.76 -4.20
C ASP A 148 12.40 5.27 -4.41
N PHE A 149 13.25 4.37 -3.90
CA PHE A 149 12.96 2.94 -3.89
C PHE A 149 11.63 2.61 -3.22
N LEU A 150 11.29 3.26 -2.12
CA LEU A 150 10.10 3.00 -1.33
C LEU A 150 8.84 3.70 -1.86
N THR A 151 8.97 4.80 -2.57
CA THR A 151 7.82 5.63 -2.94
C THR A 151 7.53 5.68 -4.44
N GLU A 152 8.55 5.57 -5.30
CA GLU A 152 8.39 5.71 -6.75
C GLU A 152 8.21 4.33 -7.40
N ARG A 153 6.95 3.85 -7.42
CA ARG A 153 6.58 2.54 -7.98
C ARG A 153 5.44 2.69 -8.99
N TYR A 154 5.72 2.26 -10.21
CA TYR A 154 4.87 2.50 -11.37
C TYR A 154 4.31 1.20 -11.96
N ARG A 155 4.27 0.11 -11.17
CA ARG A 155 3.71 -1.18 -11.57
C ARG A 155 3.16 -1.93 -10.38
N LEU A 156 2.07 -2.66 -10.63
CA LEU A 156 1.47 -3.61 -9.69
C LEU A 156 1.55 -5.00 -10.30
N PHE A 157 1.82 -6.00 -9.47
CA PHE A 157 1.74 -7.41 -9.83
C PHE A 157 0.62 -8.09 -9.06
N THR A 158 -0.04 -9.05 -9.70
CA THR A 158 -1.11 -9.85 -9.09
C THR A 158 -1.29 -11.20 -9.81
N VAL A 159 -2.29 -11.97 -9.39
CA VAL A 159 -2.75 -13.18 -10.07
C VAL A 159 -4.22 -13.00 -10.41
N VAL A 160 -4.56 -13.09 -11.69
CA VAL A 160 -5.94 -13.02 -12.21
C VAL A 160 -6.28 -14.33 -12.88
N GLY A 161 -7.33 -15.01 -12.40
CA GLY A 161 -7.75 -16.29 -12.98
C GLY A 161 -6.65 -17.37 -12.96
N GLY A 162 -5.77 -17.37 -11.95
CA GLY A 162 -4.65 -18.31 -11.85
C GLY A 162 -3.42 -17.97 -12.71
N ARG A 163 -3.46 -16.87 -13.47
CA ARG A 163 -2.35 -16.42 -14.32
C ARG A 163 -1.66 -15.18 -13.69
N SER A 164 -0.36 -15.10 -13.88
CA SER A 164 0.38 -13.89 -13.51
C SER A 164 -0.11 -12.70 -14.32
N ALA A 165 -0.23 -11.56 -13.66
CA ALA A 165 -0.68 -10.33 -14.28
C ALA A 165 0.06 -9.12 -13.70
N HIS A 166 0.19 -8.09 -14.54
CA HIS A 166 0.71 -6.79 -14.09
C HIS A 166 -0.09 -5.66 -14.71
N ALA A 167 -0.14 -4.54 -14.02
CA ALA A 167 -0.69 -3.29 -14.53
C ALA A 167 0.30 -2.14 -14.32
N GLU A 168 0.39 -1.27 -15.30
CA GLU A 168 1.15 -0.04 -15.15
C GLU A 168 0.37 0.93 -14.24
N VAL A 169 1.11 1.66 -13.42
CA VAL A 169 0.58 2.69 -12.53
C VAL A 169 1.23 4.00 -12.91
N GLU A 170 0.42 4.99 -13.26
CA GLU A 170 0.89 6.31 -13.66
C GLU A 170 0.54 7.32 -12.56
N HIS A 171 1.54 8.00 -12.06
CA HIS A 171 1.39 9.15 -11.16
C HIS A 171 2.60 10.08 -11.25
N ARG A 172 2.42 11.31 -10.82
CA ARG A 172 3.55 12.22 -10.60
C ARG A 172 4.35 11.80 -9.37
N PRO A 173 5.63 12.18 -9.25
CA PRO A 173 6.38 11.99 -8.00
C PRO A 173 5.58 12.49 -6.80
N TRP A 174 5.66 11.74 -5.70
CA TRP A 174 4.93 12.08 -4.49
C TRP A 174 5.49 13.38 -3.88
N PRO A 175 4.63 14.39 -3.57
CA PRO A 175 5.05 15.55 -2.77
C PRO A 175 5.24 15.07 -1.32
N LEU A 176 6.45 14.57 -1.04
CA LEU A 176 6.77 13.98 0.25
C LEU A 176 6.94 15.03 1.33
N ARG A 177 6.59 14.64 2.54
CA ARG A 177 6.81 15.39 3.78
C ARG A 177 7.45 14.46 4.80
N ARG A 178 8.23 15.01 5.69
CA ARG A 178 8.67 14.33 6.90
C ARG A 178 7.44 13.95 7.72
N ALA A 179 7.52 12.85 8.43
CA ALA A 179 6.43 12.40 9.29
C ALA A 179 7.00 11.76 10.56
N ARG A 180 6.25 11.89 11.63
CA ARG A 180 6.58 11.28 12.92
C ARG A 180 5.39 10.42 13.37
N LEU A 181 5.69 9.20 13.77
CA LEU A 181 4.72 8.30 14.35
C LEU A 181 4.48 8.70 15.81
N VAL A 182 3.22 9.03 16.13
CA VAL A 182 2.79 9.36 17.50
C VAL A 182 2.32 8.10 18.21
N ARG A 183 1.59 7.25 17.48
CA ARG A 183 1.08 5.98 17.97
C ARG A 183 0.93 5.01 16.80
N LEU A 184 1.23 3.75 17.06
CA LEU A 184 0.89 2.63 16.17
C LEU A 184 0.49 1.41 17.00
N ASP A 185 -0.71 0.92 16.76
CA ASP A 185 -1.21 -0.36 17.24
C ASP A 185 -1.80 -1.11 16.04
N GLN A 186 -1.10 -2.13 15.56
CA GLN A 186 -1.47 -2.82 14.34
C GLN A 186 -1.11 -4.30 14.38
N ASP A 187 -1.89 -5.10 13.69
CA ASP A 187 -1.61 -6.51 13.41
C ASP A 187 -1.84 -6.89 11.94
N LEU A 188 -2.02 -5.89 11.06
CA LEU A 188 -2.20 -6.13 9.62
C LEU A 188 -0.97 -6.76 8.97
N LEU A 189 0.24 -6.46 9.45
CA LEU A 189 1.47 -7.11 8.99
C LEU A 189 1.41 -8.61 9.27
N ARG A 190 1.06 -8.99 10.49
CA ARG A 190 0.90 -10.39 10.89
C ARG A 190 -0.26 -11.07 10.13
N ALA A 191 -1.38 -10.37 9.93
CA ALA A 191 -2.50 -10.86 9.13
C ALA A 191 -2.14 -11.05 7.65
N GLY A 192 -1.13 -10.33 7.16
CA GLY A 192 -0.51 -10.51 5.84
C GLY A 192 0.55 -11.60 5.76
N GLY A 193 0.75 -12.36 6.86
CA GLY A 193 1.72 -13.46 6.90
C GLY A 193 3.13 -13.09 7.36
N LEU A 194 3.34 -11.85 7.80
CA LEU A 194 4.64 -11.36 8.24
C LEU A 194 4.86 -11.56 9.74
N PRO A 195 6.09 -11.80 10.19
CA PRO A 195 6.44 -11.67 11.60
C PRO A 195 6.31 -10.21 12.07
N SER A 196 6.34 -9.97 13.37
CA SER A 196 6.40 -8.62 13.90
C SER A 196 7.65 -7.91 13.36
N PRO A 197 7.51 -6.64 12.93
CA PRO A 197 8.66 -5.89 12.43
C PRO A 197 9.67 -5.61 13.54
N GLU A 198 10.94 -5.53 13.19
CA GLU A 198 12.02 -5.17 14.10
C GLU A 198 12.44 -3.72 13.86
N GLY A 199 12.82 -3.04 14.93
CA GLY A 199 13.31 -1.65 14.91
C GLY A 199 12.23 -0.62 14.61
N ASP A 200 12.67 0.63 14.53
CA ASP A 200 11.80 1.77 14.24
C ASP A 200 11.47 1.85 12.75
N PRO A 201 10.24 2.22 12.39
CA PRO A 201 9.86 2.39 11.00
C PRO A 201 10.46 3.67 10.39
N LEU A 202 10.75 3.61 9.09
CA LEU A 202 10.98 4.79 8.27
C LEU A 202 9.64 5.36 7.81
N LEU A 203 9.43 6.66 8.03
CA LEU A 203 8.16 7.32 7.73
C LEU A 203 8.31 8.43 6.70
N HIS A 204 7.36 8.44 5.76
CA HIS A 204 7.07 9.58 4.91
C HIS A 204 5.56 9.83 4.88
N ALA A 205 5.17 11.05 4.57
CA ALA A 205 3.78 11.39 4.29
C ALA A 205 3.68 12.14 2.97
N SER A 206 2.48 12.16 2.39
CA SER A 206 2.19 12.93 1.19
C SER A 206 0.76 13.47 1.25
N SER A 207 0.55 14.64 0.67
CA SER A 207 -0.81 15.17 0.43
C SER A 207 -1.59 14.36 -0.59
N GLY A 208 -0.91 13.53 -1.37
CA GLY A 208 -1.50 12.69 -2.40
C GLY A 208 -1.21 13.20 -3.82
N VAL A 209 -1.45 12.32 -4.77
CA VAL A 209 -1.37 12.59 -6.21
C VAL A 209 -2.51 11.90 -6.92
N ARG A 210 -2.78 12.32 -8.15
CA ARG A 210 -3.68 11.56 -9.02
C ARG A 210 -2.95 10.33 -9.53
N VAL A 211 -3.59 9.17 -9.37
CA VAL A 211 -3.07 7.88 -9.80
C VAL A 211 -3.99 7.30 -10.87
N ARG A 212 -3.41 6.75 -11.93
CA ARG A 212 -4.11 5.94 -12.94
C ARG A 212 -3.54 4.53 -12.92
N VAL A 213 -4.40 3.54 -12.92
CA VAL A 213 -4.02 2.13 -13.05
C VAL A 213 -4.46 1.67 -14.43
N GLY A 214 -3.52 1.15 -15.20
CA GLY A 214 -3.76 0.62 -16.53
C GLY A 214 -4.54 -0.70 -16.53
N MET A 215 -4.78 -1.22 -17.73
CA MET A 215 -5.37 -2.55 -17.93
C MET A 215 -4.39 -3.64 -17.48
N TRP A 216 -4.92 -4.78 -17.05
CA TRP A 216 -4.09 -5.95 -16.74
C TRP A 216 -3.50 -6.58 -18.01
N ASN A 217 -2.19 -6.75 -17.99
CA ASN A 217 -1.44 -7.55 -18.93
C ASN A 217 -1.24 -8.93 -18.31
N LEU A 218 -1.86 -9.96 -18.90
CA LEU A 218 -1.72 -11.36 -18.48
C LEU A 218 -0.47 -11.97 -19.11
N SER A 219 0.27 -12.72 -18.31
CA SER A 219 1.48 -13.44 -18.75
C SER A 219 1.25 -14.93 -18.69
#